data_afa4661a254ff67bedfc609eb94622f7
#
_entry.id   afa4661a254ff67bedfc609eb94622f7
#
_cell.length_a   1.000
_cell.length_b   1.000
_cell.length_c   1.000
_cell.angle_alpha   90.00
_cell.angle_beta   90.00
_cell.angle_gamma   90.00
#
_symmetry.space_group_name_H-M   'P 1'
#
loop_
_entity.id
_entity.type
_entity.pdbx_description
1 polymer ?
#
loop_
_entity_poly.entity_id
_entity_poly.type
_entity_poly.pdbx_seq_one_letter_code
_entity_poly.pdbx_strand_id
1 'polypeptide(L)'
;VFFVLNLLLEYLLLYVIIYRKLRINGEIFMLSDIEIAQNAKLKDISEIASMLGIDAKGIEPYGHYKAKISNETIENLKDKEDGKLVLVTAVNPTPAGEGKTTVSIGLAQALNRLGEKAIAALREPSLGPVFGIKGGAAGGGYSQVVPMEDINLHFTGDMHAITSANNLMCAILDNHIQPVSYTHLRAHETLSD
;
A
#
# COMPACT_ATOMS: atom_id res chain seq x y z
N VAL A 1 -21.20 -4.80 25.04
CA VAL A 1 -21.30 -3.32 24.93
C VAL A 1 -20.29 -2.63 25.84
N PHE A 2 -20.08 -3.13 27.07
CA PHE A 2 -19.11 -2.56 28.02
C PHE A 2 -17.64 -2.76 27.62
N PHE A 3 -17.30 -3.81 26.89
CA PHE A 3 -15.92 -4.09 26.46
C PHE A 3 -15.45 -3.12 25.37
N VAL A 4 -16.33 -2.68 24.51
CA VAL A 4 -16.02 -1.70 23.44
C VAL A 4 -15.81 -0.30 24.03
N LEU A 5 -16.54 0.05 25.07
CA LEU A 5 -16.42 1.37 25.71
C LEU A 5 -15.09 1.53 26.47
N ASN A 6 -14.59 0.50 27.14
CA ASN A 6 -13.29 0.53 27.82
C ASN A 6 -12.12 0.59 26.83
N LEU A 7 -12.20 -0.13 25.71
CA LEU A 7 -11.19 -0.04 24.64
C LEU A 7 -11.14 1.38 24.05
N LEU A 8 -12.30 1.99 23.78
CA LEU A 8 -12.39 3.36 23.27
C LEU A 8 -11.83 4.41 24.27
N LEU A 9 -12.02 4.21 25.57
CA LEU A 9 -11.47 5.10 26.59
C LEU A 9 -9.95 4.99 26.73
N GLU A 10 -9.39 3.78 26.65
CA GLU A 10 -7.93 3.59 26.64
C GLU A 10 -7.29 4.15 25.36
N TYR A 11 -7.92 3.98 24.20
CA TYR A 11 -7.45 4.60 22.96
C TYR A 11 -7.57 6.12 22.98
N LEU A 12 -8.63 6.67 23.58
CA LEU A 12 -8.77 8.12 23.75
C LEU A 12 -7.69 8.67 24.69
N LEU A 13 -7.38 7.96 25.77
CA LEU A 13 -6.33 8.32 26.71
C LEU A 13 -4.93 8.24 26.05
N LEU A 14 -4.68 7.19 25.28
CA LEU A 14 -3.45 6.99 24.50
C LEU A 14 -3.32 8.07 23.41
N TYR A 15 -4.41 8.40 22.73
CA TYR A 15 -4.47 9.51 21.77
C TYR A 15 -4.16 10.85 22.42
N VAL A 16 -4.74 11.15 23.58
CA VAL A 16 -4.47 12.37 24.34
C VAL A 16 -3.03 12.43 24.87
N ILE A 17 -2.46 11.30 25.28
CA ILE A 17 -1.06 11.22 25.74
C ILE A 17 -0.09 11.40 24.57
N ILE A 18 -0.36 10.77 23.42
CA ILE A 18 0.43 10.93 22.20
C ILE A 18 0.31 12.37 21.70
N TYR A 19 -0.90 12.93 21.68
CA TYR A 19 -1.15 14.32 21.29
C TYR A 19 -0.44 15.34 22.17
N ARG A 20 -0.32 15.07 23.48
CA ARG A 20 0.44 15.93 24.42
C ARG A 20 1.96 15.80 24.27
N LYS A 21 2.47 14.61 23.92
CA LYS A 21 3.90 14.35 23.77
C LYS A 21 4.50 14.89 22.48
N LEU A 22 3.67 15.07 21.44
CA LEU A 22 4.07 15.59 20.13
C LEU A 22 4.01 17.13 20.02
N ARG A 23 3.66 17.83 21.11
CA ARG A 23 3.58 19.29 21.13
C ARG A 23 4.94 19.88 21.55
N ILE A 24 5.80 20.14 20.59
CA ILE A 24 7.02 20.92 20.76
C ILE A 24 6.71 22.33 20.25
N ASN A 25 6.83 23.35 21.10
CA ASN A 25 6.60 24.79 20.79
C ASN A 25 5.19 25.13 20.26
N GLY A 26 4.14 24.39 20.63
CA GLY A 26 2.77 24.72 20.24
C GLY A 26 2.33 24.20 18.87
N GLU A 27 3.21 23.66 18.06
CA GLU A 27 2.91 23.03 16.78
C GLU A 27 2.91 21.50 16.90
N ILE A 28 1.94 20.84 16.24
CA ILE A 28 1.88 19.39 16.16
C ILE A 28 2.73 19.00 14.93
N PHE A 29 3.93 18.52 15.20
CA PHE A 29 4.77 17.96 14.14
C PHE A 29 4.31 16.52 13.86
N MET A 30 3.49 16.34 12.83
CA MET A 30 3.14 15.01 12.32
C MET A 30 4.01 14.70 11.12
N LEU A 31 4.73 13.57 11.19
CA LEU A 31 5.45 13.06 10.03
C LEU A 31 4.47 12.72 8.91
N SER A 32 4.87 12.97 7.68
CA SER A 32 4.14 12.52 6.50
C SER A 32 4.18 10.99 6.37
N ASP A 33 3.27 10.41 5.61
CA ASP A 33 3.23 8.97 5.35
C ASP A 33 4.55 8.46 4.77
N ILE A 34 5.19 9.22 3.89
CA ILE A 34 6.49 8.90 3.29
C ILE A 34 7.60 8.90 4.35
N GLU A 35 7.66 9.92 5.19
CA GLU A 35 8.67 10.00 6.26
C GLU A 35 8.52 8.84 7.25
N ILE A 36 7.29 8.46 7.60
CA ILE A 36 7.03 7.30 8.45
C ILE A 36 7.50 6.02 7.78
N ALA A 37 7.20 5.84 6.48
CA ALA A 37 7.60 4.65 5.72
C ALA A 37 9.12 4.54 5.59
N GLN A 38 9.81 5.64 5.28
CA GLN A 38 11.26 5.69 5.11
C GLN A 38 12.03 5.50 6.43
N ASN A 39 11.46 5.91 7.56
CA ASN A 39 12.02 5.67 8.88
C ASN A 39 11.70 4.28 9.45
N ALA A 40 10.87 3.49 8.76
CA ALA A 40 10.50 2.15 9.22
C ALA A 40 11.68 1.17 9.10
N LYS A 41 11.90 0.36 10.14
CA LYS A 41 12.88 -0.71 10.10
C LYS A 41 12.28 -1.90 9.35
N LEU A 42 12.70 -2.10 8.11
CA LEU A 42 12.25 -3.20 7.28
C LEU A 42 12.84 -4.54 7.75
N LYS A 43 12.04 -5.60 7.68
CA LYS A 43 12.46 -6.97 7.85
C LYS A 43 12.64 -7.62 6.48
N ASP A 44 13.56 -8.57 6.38
CA ASP A 44 13.69 -9.37 5.16
C ASP A 44 12.42 -10.18 4.91
N ILE A 45 12.02 -10.32 3.65
CA ILE A 45 10.77 -11.01 3.29
C ILE A 45 10.79 -12.49 3.66
N SER A 46 11.96 -13.10 3.69
CA SER A 46 12.12 -14.48 4.14
C SER A 46 11.83 -14.65 5.64
N GLU A 47 12.18 -13.64 6.45
CA GLU A 47 11.80 -13.61 7.87
C GLU A 47 10.27 -13.53 8.04
N ILE A 48 9.63 -12.66 7.25
CA ILE A 48 8.16 -12.53 7.25
C ILE A 48 7.48 -13.84 6.80
N ALA A 49 7.99 -14.48 5.73
CA ALA A 49 7.48 -15.77 5.28
C ALA A 49 7.59 -16.85 6.36
N SER A 50 8.73 -16.89 7.05
CA SER A 50 8.95 -17.83 8.17
C SER A 50 7.98 -17.60 9.33
N MET A 51 7.64 -16.35 9.64
CA MET A 51 6.63 -16.03 10.67
C MET A 51 5.23 -16.55 10.29
N LEU A 52 4.94 -16.68 9.00
CA LEU A 52 3.70 -17.26 8.48
C LEU A 52 3.76 -18.79 8.36
N GLY A 53 4.91 -19.41 8.64
CA GLY A 53 5.13 -20.83 8.48
C GLY A 53 5.35 -21.25 7.02
N ILE A 54 5.80 -20.33 6.16
CA ILE A 54 6.15 -20.59 4.77
C ILE A 54 7.67 -20.71 4.67
N ASP A 55 8.13 -21.82 4.11
CA ASP A 55 9.56 -22.07 3.89
C ASP A 55 10.12 -21.15 2.80
N ALA A 56 11.45 -20.96 2.81
CA ALA A 56 12.14 -20.16 1.79
C ALA A 56 11.91 -20.67 0.36
N LYS A 57 11.65 -21.95 0.17
CA LYS A 57 11.28 -22.55 -1.12
C LYS A 57 9.83 -22.24 -1.54
N GLY A 58 9.01 -21.85 -0.58
CA GLY A 58 7.59 -21.53 -0.80
C GLY A 58 7.36 -20.10 -1.27
N ILE A 59 8.41 -19.30 -1.42
CA ILE A 59 8.34 -17.93 -1.90
C ILE A 59 9.27 -17.69 -3.08
N GLU A 60 8.90 -16.75 -3.94
CA GLU A 60 9.71 -16.23 -5.04
C GLU A 60 10.07 -14.77 -4.71
N PRO A 61 11.32 -14.49 -4.23
CA PRO A 61 11.69 -13.15 -3.79
C PRO A 61 11.80 -12.16 -4.96
N TYR A 62 11.31 -10.95 -4.72
CA TYR A 62 11.51 -9.77 -5.55
C TYR A 62 12.31 -8.73 -4.77
N GLY A 63 13.63 -8.89 -4.74
CA GLY A 63 14.51 -8.15 -3.84
C GLY A 63 14.40 -8.65 -2.40
N HIS A 64 14.72 -7.79 -1.42
CA HIS A 64 14.80 -8.18 -0.01
C HIS A 64 13.45 -8.08 0.73
N TYR A 65 12.51 -7.31 0.22
CA TYR A 65 11.33 -6.88 1.00
C TYR A 65 9.99 -7.30 0.39
N LYS A 66 10.02 -8.02 -0.73
CA LYS A 66 8.83 -8.47 -1.46
C LYS A 66 9.01 -9.90 -1.95
N ALA A 67 7.93 -10.65 -2.02
CA ALA A 67 7.94 -11.97 -2.63
C ALA A 67 6.55 -12.34 -3.16
N LYS A 68 6.51 -13.26 -4.09
CA LYS A 68 5.31 -14.03 -4.43
C LYS A 68 5.30 -15.34 -3.64
N ILE A 69 4.12 -15.85 -3.33
CA ILE A 69 3.95 -17.20 -2.81
C ILE A 69 3.94 -18.15 -4.00
N SER A 70 4.75 -19.22 -3.96
CA SER A 70 4.80 -20.20 -5.03
C SER A 70 3.46 -20.93 -5.21
N ASN A 71 3.15 -21.32 -6.44
CA ASN A 71 1.94 -22.09 -6.73
C ASN A 71 1.91 -23.42 -5.96
N GLU A 72 3.06 -24.06 -5.79
CA GLU A 72 3.17 -25.29 -5.01
C GLU A 72 2.74 -25.09 -3.55
N THR A 73 3.16 -23.99 -2.94
CA THR A 73 2.72 -23.64 -1.57
C THR A 73 1.21 -23.44 -1.50
N ILE A 74 0.63 -22.75 -2.48
CA ILE A 74 -0.82 -22.52 -2.54
C ILE A 74 -1.58 -23.84 -2.68
N GLU A 75 -1.11 -24.76 -3.54
CA GLU A 75 -1.70 -26.08 -3.71
C GLU A 75 -1.66 -26.90 -2.39
N ASN A 76 -0.53 -26.87 -1.69
CA ASN A 76 -0.35 -27.57 -0.42
C ASN A 76 -1.20 -27.01 0.72
N LEU A 77 -1.76 -25.82 0.56
CA LEU A 77 -2.65 -25.21 1.56
C LEU A 77 -4.14 -25.53 1.34
N LYS A 78 -4.53 -26.06 0.18
CA LYS A 78 -5.94 -26.29 -0.18
C LYS A 78 -6.69 -27.23 0.78
N ASP A 79 -5.98 -28.19 1.35
CA ASP A 79 -6.57 -29.17 2.27
C ASP A 79 -6.52 -28.74 3.74
N LYS A 80 -6.03 -27.53 4.01
CA LYS A 80 -6.00 -27.00 5.38
C LYS A 80 -7.31 -26.31 5.73
N GLU A 81 -7.64 -26.33 7.01
CA GLU A 81 -8.81 -25.63 7.53
C GLU A 81 -8.69 -24.12 7.27
N ASP A 82 -9.80 -23.53 6.80
CA ASP A 82 -9.88 -22.11 6.53
C ASP A 82 -9.81 -21.27 7.80
N GLY A 83 -9.11 -20.15 7.72
CA GLY A 83 -9.10 -19.14 8.77
C GLY A 83 -10.39 -18.30 8.78
N LYS A 84 -10.53 -17.46 9.79
CA LYS A 84 -11.66 -16.52 9.90
C LYS A 84 -11.47 -15.36 8.94
N LEU A 85 -12.45 -15.14 8.08
CA LEU A 85 -12.47 -14.01 7.15
C LEU A 85 -13.15 -12.79 7.79
N VAL A 86 -12.43 -11.66 7.84
CA VAL A 86 -12.97 -10.37 8.28
C VAL A 86 -12.97 -9.40 7.09
N LEU A 87 -14.16 -9.00 6.65
CA LEU A 87 -14.34 -8.05 5.56
C LEU A 87 -14.40 -6.61 6.09
N VAL A 88 -13.49 -5.77 5.63
CA VAL A 88 -13.52 -4.31 5.88
C VAL A 88 -14.08 -3.61 4.64
N THR A 89 -15.22 -2.96 4.79
CA THR A 89 -15.92 -2.29 3.69
C THR A 89 -16.45 -0.93 4.12
N ALA A 90 -16.97 -0.16 3.18
CA ALA A 90 -17.65 1.10 3.42
C ALA A 90 -19.02 1.10 2.74
N VAL A 91 -19.97 1.81 3.32
CA VAL A 91 -21.34 1.90 2.81
C VAL A 91 -21.40 2.66 1.48
N ASN A 92 -20.72 3.81 1.41
CA ASN A 92 -20.66 4.65 0.22
C ASN A 92 -19.22 5.03 -0.12
N PRO A 93 -18.82 5.09 -1.41
CA PRO A 93 -17.55 5.63 -1.80
C PRO A 93 -17.53 7.16 -1.67
N THR A 94 -16.39 7.71 -1.24
CA THR A 94 -16.15 9.16 -1.22
C THR A 94 -14.90 9.50 -2.05
N PRO A 95 -14.80 10.75 -2.58
CA PRO A 95 -13.61 11.17 -3.34
C PRO A 95 -12.31 11.11 -2.51
N ALA A 96 -12.40 11.40 -1.21
CA ALA A 96 -11.25 11.39 -0.31
C ALA A 96 -10.83 9.97 0.15
N GLY A 97 -11.66 8.95 -0.13
CA GLY A 97 -11.50 7.60 0.39
C GLY A 97 -12.08 7.45 1.81
N GLU A 98 -12.36 6.22 2.22
CA GLU A 98 -13.02 5.88 3.49
C GLU A 98 -12.06 5.21 4.48
N GLY A 99 -10.78 5.15 4.18
CA GLY A 99 -9.78 4.56 5.06
C GLY A 99 -9.82 3.03 5.18
N LYS A 100 -10.52 2.31 4.28
CA LYS A 100 -10.62 0.83 4.32
C LYS A 100 -9.27 0.15 4.45
N THR A 101 -8.31 0.53 3.64
CA THR A 101 -6.95 -0.04 3.65
C THR A 101 -6.23 0.23 4.97
N THR A 102 -6.27 1.48 5.44
CA THR A 102 -5.65 1.88 6.72
C THR A 102 -6.25 1.10 7.89
N VAL A 103 -7.58 0.96 7.92
CA VAL A 103 -8.28 0.18 8.97
C VAL A 103 -7.92 -1.31 8.87
N SER A 104 -7.87 -1.89 7.67
CA SER A 104 -7.50 -3.30 7.48
C SER A 104 -6.08 -3.59 7.99
N ILE A 105 -5.12 -2.73 7.64
CA ILE A 105 -3.73 -2.86 8.09
C ILE A 105 -3.64 -2.67 9.60
N GLY A 106 -4.26 -1.63 10.16
CA GLY A 106 -4.27 -1.37 11.60
C GLY A 106 -4.89 -2.53 12.39
N LEU A 107 -5.96 -3.13 11.88
CA LEU A 107 -6.59 -4.30 12.48
C LEU A 107 -5.64 -5.53 12.47
N ALA A 108 -5.01 -5.81 11.33
CA ALA A 108 -4.04 -6.91 11.23
C ALA A 108 -2.84 -6.69 12.17
N GLN A 109 -2.31 -5.46 12.26
CA GLN A 109 -1.25 -5.11 13.20
C GLN A 109 -1.68 -5.31 14.66
N ALA A 110 -2.90 -4.88 15.02
CA ALA A 110 -3.43 -5.02 16.37
C ALA A 110 -3.60 -6.50 16.75
N LEU A 111 -4.18 -7.31 15.87
CA LEU A 111 -4.34 -8.75 16.10
C LEU A 111 -2.99 -9.45 16.30
N ASN A 112 -2.01 -9.17 15.46
CA ASN A 112 -0.66 -9.74 15.60
C ASN A 112 0.01 -9.31 16.93
N ARG A 113 -0.21 -8.08 17.40
CA ARG A 113 0.29 -7.61 18.71
C ARG A 113 -0.38 -8.34 19.88
N LEU A 114 -1.62 -8.78 19.71
CA LEU A 114 -2.36 -9.58 20.69
C LEU A 114 -1.98 -11.07 20.64
N GLY A 115 -1.06 -11.45 19.74
CA GLY A 115 -0.61 -12.84 19.59
C GLY A 115 -1.45 -13.68 18.64
N GLU A 116 -2.44 -13.09 17.98
CA GLU A 116 -3.23 -13.75 16.97
C GLU A 116 -2.49 -13.77 15.63
N LYS A 117 -2.70 -14.84 14.83
CA LYS A 117 -2.13 -14.93 13.48
C LYS A 117 -3.08 -14.26 12.49
N ALA A 118 -2.77 -13.04 12.09
CA ALA A 118 -3.59 -12.28 11.15
C ALA A 118 -2.78 -11.80 9.95
N ILE A 119 -3.39 -11.87 8.77
CA ILE A 119 -2.83 -11.40 7.50
C ILE A 119 -3.81 -10.42 6.88
N ALA A 120 -3.32 -9.27 6.40
CA ALA A 120 -4.13 -8.34 5.64
C ALA A 120 -4.08 -8.72 4.15
N ALA A 121 -5.25 -9.03 3.57
CA ALA A 121 -5.41 -9.20 2.13
C ALA A 121 -5.87 -7.87 1.53
N LEU A 122 -5.00 -7.21 0.79
CA LEU A 122 -5.22 -5.88 0.26
C LEU A 122 -5.28 -5.90 -1.27
N ARG A 123 -5.96 -4.90 -1.82
CA ARG A 123 -5.94 -4.69 -3.27
C ARG A 123 -4.59 -4.10 -3.68
N GLU A 124 -3.95 -4.71 -4.67
CA GLU A 124 -2.78 -4.13 -5.31
C GLU A 124 -3.18 -2.86 -6.10
N PRO A 125 -2.52 -1.71 -5.88
CA PRO A 125 -2.72 -0.54 -6.71
C PRO A 125 -1.89 -0.67 -7.98
N SER A 126 -2.33 -0.01 -9.05
CA SER A 126 -1.47 0.22 -10.21
C SER A 126 -0.87 1.63 -10.14
N LEU A 127 -1.34 2.55 -10.97
CA LEU A 127 -0.84 3.94 -11.01
C LEU A 127 -1.66 4.94 -10.18
N GLY A 128 -2.70 4.49 -9.49
CA GLY A 128 -3.68 5.34 -8.83
C GLY A 128 -3.12 6.40 -7.87
N PRO A 129 -2.16 6.07 -7.00
CA PRO A 129 -1.60 7.05 -6.05
C PRO A 129 -0.76 8.15 -6.70
N VAL A 130 -0.16 7.88 -7.86
CA VAL A 130 0.74 8.81 -8.54
C VAL A 130 0.00 9.70 -9.53
N PHE A 131 -1.02 9.16 -10.20
CA PHE A 131 -1.75 9.83 -11.28
C PHE A 131 -3.25 9.98 -11.04
N GLY A 132 -3.72 9.85 -9.81
CA GLY A 132 -5.15 9.91 -9.51
C GLY A 132 -5.47 10.38 -8.11
N ILE A 133 -6.76 10.62 -7.89
CA ILE A 133 -7.33 11.01 -6.59
C ILE A 133 -7.48 9.80 -5.66
N LYS A 134 -7.32 8.57 -6.17
CA LYS A 134 -7.47 7.35 -5.35
C LYS A 134 -6.32 7.21 -4.39
N GLY A 135 -6.63 6.96 -3.13
CA GLY A 135 -5.64 6.66 -2.09
C GLY A 135 -4.77 5.44 -2.43
N GLY A 136 -3.54 5.42 -1.91
CA GLY A 136 -2.62 4.31 -2.06
C GLY A 136 -3.15 3.04 -1.40
N ALA A 137 -2.66 1.87 -1.83
CA ALA A 137 -2.98 0.60 -1.19
C ALA A 137 -2.03 0.26 -0.04
N ALA A 138 -1.05 1.10 0.23
CA ALA A 138 -0.11 0.90 1.33
C ALA A 138 -0.64 1.32 2.72
N GLY A 139 -1.83 1.95 2.79
CA GLY A 139 -2.36 2.52 4.04
C GLY A 139 -1.88 3.94 4.29
N GLY A 140 -1.85 4.37 5.55
CA GLY A 140 -1.42 5.71 5.96
C GLY A 140 -1.03 5.79 7.43
N GLY A 141 -0.27 6.82 7.80
CA GLY A 141 0.28 6.98 9.14
C GLY A 141 1.14 5.77 9.54
N TYR A 142 0.93 5.28 10.73
CA TYR A 142 1.59 4.06 11.24
C TYR A 142 0.89 2.76 10.82
N SER A 143 -0.26 2.84 10.16
CA SER A 143 -0.97 1.69 9.57
C SER A 143 -0.59 1.57 8.10
N GLN A 144 0.66 1.23 7.83
CA GLN A 144 1.22 1.10 6.48
C GLN A 144 1.83 -0.26 6.22
N VAL A 145 1.79 -0.69 4.95
CA VAL A 145 2.61 -1.77 4.42
C VAL A 145 3.83 -1.14 3.75
N VAL A 146 5.00 -1.64 4.06
CA VAL A 146 6.28 -1.14 3.56
C VAL A 146 7.01 -2.23 2.76
N PRO A 147 7.78 -1.88 1.73
CA PRO A 147 8.11 -0.53 1.22
C PRO A 147 6.94 0.10 0.46
N MET A 148 6.52 1.30 0.87
CA MET A 148 5.32 1.98 0.36
C MET A 148 5.46 2.35 -1.12
N GLU A 149 6.60 2.88 -1.51
CA GLU A 149 6.88 3.33 -2.88
C GLU A 149 6.76 2.16 -3.86
N ASP A 150 7.36 1.03 -3.55
CA ASP A 150 7.33 -0.18 -4.39
C ASP A 150 5.90 -0.73 -4.52
N ILE A 151 5.15 -0.76 -3.41
CA ILE A 151 3.79 -1.30 -3.39
C ILE A 151 2.85 -0.42 -4.22
N ASN A 152 3.04 0.88 -4.24
CA ASN A 152 2.22 1.81 -4.99
C ASN A 152 2.60 1.90 -6.48
N LEU A 153 3.72 1.29 -6.92
CA LEU A 153 4.25 1.37 -8.27
C LEU A 153 4.41 0.00 -8.94
N HIS A 154 3.31 -0.68 -9.26
CA HIS A 154 3.36 -1.97 -9.96
C HIS A 154 4.29 -3.01 -9.35
N PHE A 155 4.00 -3.36 -8.19
CA PHE A 155 4.69 -4.25 -7.29
C PHE A 155 5.31 -5.54 -7.91
N THR A 156 4.62 -6.22 -8.84
CA THR A 156 5.09 -7.52 -9.38
C THR A 156 4.80 -7.72 -10.87
N GLY A 157 4.45 -6.69 -11.60
CA GLY A 157 3.98 -6.86 -12.96
C GLY A 157 4.88 -6.19 -14.01
N ASP A 158 6.07 -6.75 -14.30
CA ASP A 158 7.03 -6.16 -15.25
C ASP A 158 6.40 -5.87 -16.61
N MET A 159 5.64 -6.80 -17.18
CA MET A 159 4.97 -6.59 -18.47
C MET A 159 3.93 -5.48 -18.40
N HIS A 160 3.13 -5.45 -17.35
CA HIS A 160 2.15 -4.39 -17.13
C HIS A 160 2.82 -3.05 -16.79
N ALA A 161 3.90 -3.07 -16.04
CA ALA A 161 4.68 -1.87 -15.73
C ALA A 161 5.28 -1.24 -17.00
N ILE A 162 5.91 -2.04 -17.86
CA ILE A 162 6.48 -1.59 -19.13
C ILE A 162 5.39 -1.01 -20.04
N THR A 163 4.27 -1.70 -20.19
CA THR A 163 3.14 -1.24 -21.00
C THR A 163 2.59 0.08 -20.48
N SER A 164 2.41 0.20 -19.15
CA SER A 164 1.90 1.43 -18.54
C SER A 164 2.88 2.59 -18.70
N ALA A 165 4.19 2.34 -18.56
CA ALA A 165 5.23 3.36 -18.75
C ALA A 165 5.26 3.84 -20.21
N ASN A 166 5.21 2.93 -21.18
CA ASN A 166 5.15 3.26 -22.59
C ASN A 166 3.91 4.07 -22.95
N ASN A 167 2.72 3.61 -22.49
CA ASN A 167 1.46 4.32 -22.77
C ASN A 167 1.44 5.72 -22.17
N LEU A 168 1.97 5.90 -20.95
CA LEU A 168 2.10 7.21 -20.34
C LEU A 168 3.04 8.11 -21.13
N MET A 169 4.19 7.61 -21.54
CA MET A 169 5.16 8.36 -22.34
C MET A 169 4.55 8.80 -23.68
N CYS A 170 3.85 7.89 -24.37
CA CYS A 170 3.15 8.22 -25.62
C CYS A 170 2.06 9.27 -25.37
N ALA A 171 1.24 9.14 -24.33
CA ALA A 171 0.19 10.10 -24.02
C ALA A 171 0.74 11.50 -23.67
N ILE A 172 1.87 11.58 -22.97
CA ILE A 172 2.56 12.83 -22.67
C ILE A 172 3.10 13.45 -23.96
N LEU A 173 3.70 12.63 -24.82
CA LEU A 173 4.23 13.10 -26.11
C LEU A 173 3.11 13.64 -27.01
N ASP A 174 2.03 12.89 -27.17
CA ASP A 174 0.87 13.32 -27.95
C ASP A 174 0.28 14.64 -27.42
N ASN A 175 0.12 14.72 -26.11
CA ASN A 175 -0.38 15.93 -25.46
C ASN A 175 0.59 17.11 -25.61
N HIS A 176 1.90 16.87 -25.67
CA HIS A 176 2.89 17.89 -25.92
C HIS A 176 2.88 18.35 -27.39
N ILE A 177 2.75 17.40 -28.33
CA ILE A 177 2.71 17.71 -29.76
C ILE A 177 1.48 18.55 -30.10
N GLN A 178 0.30 18.25 -29.56
CA GLN A 178 -0.93 18.95 -29.90
C GLN A 178 -0.96 20.44 -29.49
N PRO A 179 -0.71 20.83 -28.21
CA PRO A 179 -0.86 22.21 -27.81
C PRO A 179 0.41 23.07 -27.89
N VAL A 180 1.58 22.47 -27.76
CA VAL A 180 2.84 23.22 -27.53
C VAL A 180 3.78 23.19 -28.72
N SER A 181 3.79 22.14 -29.50
CA SER A 181 4.83 21.96 -30.52
C SER A 181 4.34 22.18 -31.94
N TYR A 182 3.17 22.73 -32.11
CA TYR A 182 2.69 23.13 -33.42
C TYR A 182 3.66 24.05 -34.17
N THR A 183 4.44 24.81 -33.42
CA THR A 183 5.47 25.74 -33.99
C THR A 183 6.88 25.17 -34.03
N HIS A 184 7.22 24.16 -33.21
CA HIS A 184 8.61 23.69 -33.09
C HIS A 184 8.87 22.30 -33.69
N LEU A 185 7.91 21.37 -33.62
CA LEU A 185 8.12 20.02 -34.17
C LEU A 185 7.56 19.85 -35.59
N ARG A 186 6.56 20.64 -35.99
CA ARG A 186 6.00 20.56 -37.35
C ARG A 186 6.90 21.13 -38.44
N ALA A 187 7.99 21.82 -38.12
CA ALA A 187 8.93 22.28 -39.11
C ALA A 187 9.62 21.14 -39.92
N HIS A 188 9.51 19.91 -39.43
CA HIS A 188 10.06 18.71 -40.06
C HIS A 188 9.01 17.72 -40.55
N GLU A 189 7.72 17.98 -40.34
CA GLU A 189 6.62 17.11 -40.78
C GLU A 189 6.13 17.50 -42.19
N THR A 190 7.01 17.46 -43.17
CA THR A 190 6.62 17.68 -44.57
C THR A 190 6.07 16.41 -45.22
N LEU A 191 5.83 15.32 -44.51
CA LEU A 191 5.48 14.01 -45.05
C LEU A 191 4.19 13.41 -44.49
N SER A 192 3.38 14.16 -43.81
CA SER A 192 2.06 13.66 -43.29
C SER A 192 0.89 14.48 -43.83
N ASP A 193 0.83 14.63 -45.14
CA ASP A 193 -0.40 15.02 -45.84
C ASP A 193 -1.19 13.79 -46.25
#